data_0b4533477ab8ccefd6dfea5769b7c3c7
#
_entry.id   0b4533477ab8ccefd6dfea5769b7c3c7
#
_cell.length_a   1.000
_cell.length_b   1.000
_cell.length_c   1.000
_cell.angle_alpha   90.00
_cell.angle_beta   90.00
_cell.angle_gamma   90.00
#
_symmetry.space_group_name_H-M   'P 1'
#
loop_
_entity.id
_entity.type
_entity.pdbx_description
1 polymer ?
#
loop_
_entity_poly.entity_id
_entity_poly.type
_entity_poly.pdbx_seq_one_letter_code
_entity_poly.pdbx_strand_id
1 'polypeptide(L)'
;MAGKNAAPSVPNVNMKSLTSKLTGIQLINSDEKAARTKLKNDVSSIIARDKYTLLMQVKEDGDKVDIYYHVDKRNSAVVMLVEEDDEVNVIVFSGTFTLDDVMKMTK
;
A
#
# COMPACT_ATOMS: atom_id res chain seq x y z
N MET A 1 5.87 -21.94 2.22
CA MET A 1 5.88 -21.48 2.30
C MET A 1 6.06 -20.68 2.51
N ALA A 2 6.21 -20.66 2.25
CA ALA A 2 6.58 -19.91 2.41
C ALA A 2 6.43 -19.13 2.82
N GLY A 3 6.39 -18.83 3.00
CA GLY A 3 6.33 -18.19 3.50
C GLY A 3 6.06 -17.40 3.59
N LYS A 4 6.02 -17.16 3.53
CA LYS A 4 5.99 -16.35 3.78
C LYS A 4 5.46 -15.51 4.43
N ASN A 5 5.39 -15.19 4.98
CA ASN A 5 4.99 -14.40 5.70
C ASN A 5 5.33 -13.11 5.84
N ALA A 6 5.86 -12.85 5.46
CA ALA A 6 6.58 -11.61 5.45
C ALA A 6 5.84 -10.56 4.66
N ALA A 7 6.23 -9.30 4.83
CA ALA A 7 5.67 -8.22 4.05
C ALA A 7 5.84 -8.51 2.56
N PRO A 8 4.84 -8.18 1.74
CA PRO A 8 4.96 -8.41 0.31
C PRO A 8 6.15 -7.67 -0.26
N SER A 9 6.84 -8.31 -1.15
CA SER A 9 7.98 -7.74 -1.85
C SER A 9 7.47 -7.03 -3.11
N VAL A 10 7.75 -5.75 -3.22
CA VAL A 10 7.39 -4.96 -4.40
C VAL A 10 8.66 -4.45 -5.03
N PRO A 11 8.85 -4.65 -6.35
CA PRO A 11 10.03 -4.13 -7.03
C PRO A 11 10.19 -2.63 -6.84
N ASN A 12 11.40 -2.19 -6.62
CA ASN A 12 11.74 -0.77 -6.49
C ASN A 12 11.16 -0.07 -5.27
N VAL A 13 10.71 -0.84 -4.28
CA VAL A 13 10.18 -0.29 -3.03
C VAL A 13 11.05 -0.76 -1.88
N ASN A 14 11.56 0.17 -1.12
CA ASN A 14 12.38 -0.11 0.06
C ASN A 14 11.57 0.18 1.32
N MET A 15 11.23 -0.87 2.04
CA MET A 15 10.42 -0.75 3.25
C MET A 15 11.24 -0.45 4.51
N LYS A 16 12.57 -0.53 4.42
CA LYS A 16 13.41 -0.34 5.60
C LYS A 16 13.24 1.02 6.26
N SER A 17 13.01 2.06 5.47
CA SER A 17 12.83 3.40 6.01
C SER A 17 11.60 3.55 6.89
N LEU A 18 10.62 2.67 6.72
CA LEU A 18 9.39 2.71 7.50
C LEU A 18 9.38 1.75 8.69
N THR A 19 10.14 0.66 8.60
CA THR A 19 10.01 -0.48 9.50
C THR A 19 10.11 -0.11 10.99
N SER A 20 11.08 0.75 11.33
CA SER A 20 11.29 1.12 12.73
C SER A 20 10.22 2.06 13.28
N LYS A 21 9.40 2.63 12.42
CA LYS A 21 8.40 3.61 12.82
C LYS A 21 6.96 3.13 12.62
N LEU A 22 6.80 1.89 12.21
CA LEU A 22 5.47 1.32 12.01
C LEU A 22 4.78 1.05 13.34
N THR A 23 3.51 1.42 13.42
CA THR A 23 2.66 1.10 14.56
C THR A 23 1.56 0.12 14.19
N GLY A 24 1.35 -0.10 12.90
CA GLY A 24 0.33 -1.05 12.45
C GLY A 24 0.48 -1.41 10.99
N ILE A 25 0.08 -2.62 10.67
CA ILE A 25 0.02 -3.13 9.30
C ILE A 25 -1.31 -3.82 9.15
N GLN A 26 -2.04 -3.50 8.11
CA GLN A 26 -3.31 -4.14 7.81
C GLN A 26 -3.29 -4.68 6.39
N LEU A 27 -3.70 -5.92 6.22
CA LEU A 27 -3.78 -6.56 4.91
C LEU A 27 -5.22 -6.97 4.64
N ILE A 28 -5.74 -6.57 3.50
CA ILE A 28 -7.08 -6.93 3.05
C ILE A 28 -6.95 -7.60 1.70
N ASN A 29 -7.53 -8.77 1.54
CA ASN A 29 -7.49 -9.53 0.29
C ASN A 29 -8.90 -9.82 -0.19
N SER A 30 -9.11 -9.73 -1.49
CA SER A 30 -10.38 -10.10 -2.12
C SER A 30 -10.12 -10.83 -3.43
N ASP A 31 -10.72 -11.98 -3.59
CA ASP A 31 -10.59 -12.80 -4.80
C ASP A 31 -11.91 -12.97 -5.57
N GLU A 32 -13.04 -12.59 -5.00
CA GLU A 32 -14.31 -12.58 -5.72
C GLU A 32 -14.47 -11.30 -6.52
N LYS A 33 -14.98 -11.41 -7.73
CA LYS A 33 -15.10 -10.28 -8.65
C LYS A 33 -15.84 -9.07 -8.04
N ALA A 34 -17.00 -9.31 -7.44
CA ALA A 34 -17.78 -8.22 -6.84
C ALA A 34 -17.05 -7.60 -5.65
N ALA A 35 -16.42 -8.44 -4.82
CA ALA A 35 -15.67 -7.98 -3.67
C ALA A 35 -14.43 -7.18 -4.08
N ARG A 36 -13.77 -7.60 -5.16
CA ARG A 36 -12.61 -6.86 -5.68
C ARG A 36 -13.01 -5.46 -6.13
N THR A 37 -14.10 -5.35 -6.86
CA THR A 37 -14.61 -4.05 -7.32
C THR A 37 -14.97 -3.16 -6.14
N LYS A 38 -15.65 -3.72 -5.15
CA LYS A 38 -16.02 -2.96 -3.96
C LYS A 38 -14.80 -2.48 -3.19
N LEU A 39 -13.81 -3.34 -3.02
CA LEU A 39 -12.58 -2.99 -2.32
C LEU A 39 -11.84 -1.86 -3.02
N LYS A 40 -11.72 -1.93 -4.33
CA LYS A 40 -11.07 -0.87 -5.11
C LYS A 40 -11.82 0.45 -4.98
N ASN A 41 -13.15 0.42 -5.03
CA ASN A 41 -13.96 1.62 -4.88
C ASN A 41 -13.83 2.21 -3.48
N ASP A 42 -13.83 1.37 -2.46
CA ASP A 42 -13.67 1.82 -1.07
C ASP A 42 -12.31 2.48 -0.87
N VAL A 43 -11.26 1.89 -1.40
CA VAL A 43 -9.90 2.46 -1.32
C VAL A 43 -9.83 3.80 -2.05
N SER A 44 -10.39 3.87 -3.25
CA SER A 44 -10.41 5.11 -4.03
C SER A 44 -11.14 6.23 -3.29
N SER A 45 -12.23 5.89 -2.62
CA SER A 45 -13.00 6.87 -1.83
C SER A 45 -12.19 7.40 -0.65
N ILE A 46 -11.48 6.51 0.04
CA ILE A 46 -10.63 6.90 1.17
C ILE A 46 -9.48 7.79 0.71
N ILE A 47 -8.84 7.41 -0.40
CA ILE A 47 -7.73 8.17 -0.96
C ILE A 47 -8.18 9.59 -1.33
N ALA A 48 -9.33 9.72 -1.94
CA ALA A 48 -9.86 11.03 -2.31
C ALA A 48 -10.30 11.84 -1.08
N ARG A 49 -11.00 11.20 -0.15
CA ARG A 49 -11.52 11.86 1.04
C ARG A 49 -10.41 12.38 1.94
N ASP A 50 -9.40 11.56 2.17
CA ASP A 50 -8.31 11.88 3.08
C ASP A 50 -7.11 12.52 2.37
N LYS A 51 -7.25 12.82 1.09
CA LYS A 51 -6.26 13.55 0.30
C LYS A 51 -4.89 12.87 0.26
N TYR A 52 -4.89 11.58 0.02
CA TYR A 52 -3.65 10.84 -0.19
C TYR A 52 -2.99 11.27 -1.50
N THR A 53 -1.69 11.16 -1.53
CA THR A 53 -0.89 11.49 -2.71
C THR A 53 -0.35 10.20 -3.33
N LEU A 54 -0.40 10.10 -4.65
CA LEU A 54 0.19 8.97 -5.36
C LEU A 54 1.71 9.08 -5.30
N LEU A 55 2.36 8.07 -4.72
CA LEU A 55 3.82 8.02 -4.63
C LEU A 55 4.43 7.40 -5.88
N MET A 56 3.92 6.24 -6.29
CA MET A 56 4.40 5.56 -7.48
C MET A 56 3.37 4.55 -7.96
N GLN A 57 3.53 4.15 -9.21
CA GLN A 57 2.69 3.19 -9.86
C GLN A 57 3.55 2.24 -10.66
N VAL A 58 3.38 0.95 -10.47
CA VAL A 58 4.15 -0.07 -11.18
C VAL A 58 3.18 -0.98 -11.91
N LYS A 59 3.46 -1.25 -13.18
CA LYS A 59 2.71 -2.21 -13.97
C LYS A 59 3.69 -3.22 -14.54
N GLU A 60 3.41 -4.50 -14.34
CA GLU A 60 4.32 -5.53 -14.77
C GLU A 60 3.55 -6.84 -14.99
N ASP A 61 3.59 -7.38 -16.21
CA ASP A 61 3.00 -8.68 -16.55
C ASP A 61 1.54 -8.86 -16.11
N GLY A 62 0.73 -7.81 -16.29
CA GLY A 62 -0.68 -7.88 -15.90
C GLY A 62 -0.95 -7.47 -14.47
N ASP A 63 0.07 -7.35 -13.66
CA ASP A 63 -0.07 -6.89 -12.28
C ASP A 63 0.09 -5.38 -12.22
N LYS A 64 -0.60 -4.76 -11.29
CA LYS A 64 -0.54 -3.33 -11.10
C LYS A 64 -0.42 -3.02 -9.61
N VAL A 65 0.53 -2.17 -9.25
CA VAL A 65 0.71 -1.72 -7.87
C VAL A 65 0.65 -0.20 -7.85
N ASP A 66 -0.27 0.33 -7.07
CA ASP A 66 -0.37 1.76 -6.81
C ASP A 66 -0.03 2.00 -5.34
N ILE A 67 0.84 2.94 -5.09
CA ILE A 67 1.27 3.27 -3.73
C ILE A 67 0.91 4.71 -3.45
N TYR A 68 0.13 4.93 -2.42
CA TYR A 68 -0.31 6.25 -1.97
C TYR A 68 0.21 6.51 -0.57
N TYR A 69 0.37 7.78 -0.22
CA TYR A 69 0.77 8.13 1.13
C TYR A 69 0.02 9.35 1.64
N HIS A 70 -0.06 9.43 2.95
CA HIS A 70 -0.56 10.59 3.66
C HIS A 70 0.29 10.75 4.91
N VAL A 71 0.97 11.87 5.03
CA VAL A 71 1.87 12.15 6.15
C VAL A 71 1.27 13.27 7.00
N ASP A 72 1.14 12.99 8.29
CA ASP A 72 0.66 13.94 9.26
C ASP A 72 1.60 13.89 10.47
N LYS A 73 1.58 14.91 11.28
CA LYS A 73 2.44 15.02 12.45
C LYS A 73 2.25 13.88 13.45
N ARG A 74 1.03 13.36 13.54
CA ARG A 74 0.69 12.33 14.53
C ARG A 74 0.61 10.94 13.96
N ASN A 75 0.07 10.85 12.75
CA ASN A 75 -0.16 9.58 12.11
C ASN A 75 0.12 9.71 10.63
N SER A 76 0.91 8.82 10.12
CA SER A 76 1.16 8.73 8.69
C SER A 76 0.68 7.37 8.21
N ALA A 77 0.34 7.28 6.94
CA ALA A 77 -0.12 6.03 6.35
C ALA A 77 0.40 5.89 4.93
N VAL A 78 0.69 4.65 4.57
CA VAL A 78 1.00 4.27 3.18
C VAL A 78 0.01 3.19 2.80
N VAL A 79 -0.67 3.38 1.68
CA VAL A 79 -1.63 2.42 1.15
C VAL A 79 -1.09 1.86 -0.15
N MET A 80 -0.93 0.56 -0.20
CA MET A 80 -0.55 -0.15 -1.41
C MET A 80 -1.76 -0.89 -1.94
N LEU A 81 -2.14 -0.60 -3.18
CA LEU A 81 -3.21 -1.31 -3.87
C LEU A 81 -2.56 -2.21 -4.92
N VAL A 82 -2.63 -3.50 -4.71
CA VAL A 82 -2.03 -4.49 -5.61
C VAL A 82 -3.14 -5.21 -6.35
N GLU A 83 -3.18 -5.06 -7.66
CA GLU A 83 -4.17 -5.69 -8.52
C GLU A 83 -3.50 -6.78 -9.35
N GLU A 84 -4.00 -8.00 -9.20
CA GLU A 84 -3.58 -9.13 -10.00
C GLU A 84 -4.78 -9.60 -10.83
N ASP A 85 -4.59 -10.60 -11.68
CA ASP A 85 -5.65 -11.05 -12.59
C ASP A 85 -6.92 -11.48 -11.86
N ASP A 86 -6.77 -12.16 -10.74
CA ASP A 86 -7.89 -12.77 -10.03
C ASP A 86 -8.01 -12.32 -8.57
N GLU A 87 -7.19 -11.37 -8.13
CA GLU A 87 -7.32 -10.90 -6.76
C GLU A 87 -6.82 -9.46 -6.60
N VAL A 88 -7.30 -8.84 -5.54
CA VAL A 88 -6.88 -7.50 -5.15
C VAL A 88 -6.44 -7.55 -3.70
N ASN A 89 -5.26 -7.02 -3.44
CA ASN A 89 -4.72 -6.90 -2.10
C ASN A 89 -4.54 -5.42 -1.76
N VAL A 90 -4.94 -5.06 -0.56
CA VAL A 90 -4.71 -3.72 -0.03
C VAL A 90 -3.88 -3.85 1.22
N ILE A 91 -2.77 -3.16 1.26
CA ILE A 91 -1.86 -3.19 2.41
C ILE A 91 -1.77 -1.77 2.94
N VAL A 92 -2.08 -1.60 4.22
CA VAL A 92 -2.01 -0.30 4.88
C VAL A 92 -0.95 -0.35 5.95
N PHE A 93 0.02 0.54 5.84
CA PHE A 93 1.05 0.72 6.86
C PHE A 93 0.74 2.02 7.60
N SER A 94 0.72 1.96 8.91
CA SER A 94 0.49 3.14 9.75
C SER A 94 1.68 3.34 10.67
N GLY A 95 1.98 4.58 11.00
CA GLY A 95 3.10 4.84 11.88
C GLY A 95 3.39 6.31 12.06
N THR A 96 4.59 6.58 12.58
CA THR A 96 5.06 7.94 12.84
C THR A 96 6.14 8.37 11.85
N PHE A 97 6.20 7.73 10.70
CA PHE A 97 7.18 8.04 9.68
C PHE A 97 6.93 9.41 9.04
N THR A 98 7.99 9.99 8.49
CA THR A 98 7.94 11.31 7.88
C THR A 98 7.84 11.21 6.36
N LEU A 99 7.64 12.36 5.71
CA LEU A 99 7.67 12.42 4.25
C LEU A 99 9.02 11.95 3.71
N ASP A 100 10.11 12.29 4.38
CA ASP A 100 11.44 11.84 3.96
C ASP A 100 11.54 10.31 4.00
N ASP A 101 10.99 9.68 5.04
CA ASP A 101 10.94 8.22 5.12
C ASP A 101 10.16 7.62 3.96
N VAL A 102 9.04 8.24 3.58
CA VAL A 102 8.21 7.78 2.46
C VAL A 102 9.00 7.91 1.16
N MET A 103 9.67 9.03 0.95
CA MET A 103 10.44 9.25 -0.28
C MET A 103 11.58 8.24 -0.43
N LYS A 104 12.14 7.77 0.68
CA LYS A 104 13.20 6.76 0.64
C LYS A 104 12.71 5.39 0.17
N MET A 105 11.42 5.15 0.19
CA MET A 105 10.85 3.89 -0.32
C MET A 105 11.14 3.71 -1.81
N THR A 106 11.34 4.78 -2.55
CA THR A 106 11.54 4.73 -4.00
C THR A 106 13.00 4.73 -4.42
N LYS A 107 13.91 4.64 -3.48
CA LYS A 107 15.34 4.64 -3.77
C LYS A 107 15.95 3.26 -3.77
#